data_5d6270a6e5f65df5d79c50fc314a82b1
#
_entry.id   5d6270a6e5f65df5d79c50fc314a82b1
#
_cell.length_a   1.000
_cell.length_b   1.000
_cell.length_c   1.000
_cell.angle_alpha   90.00
_cell.angle_beta   90.00
_cell.angle_gamma   90.00
#
_symmetry.space_group_name_H-M   'P 1'
#
loop_
_entity.id
_entity.type
_entity.pdbx_description
1 polymer ?
#
loop_
_entity_poly.entity_id
_entity_poly.type
_entity_poly.pdbx_seq_one_letter_code
_entity_poly.pdbx_strand_id
1 'polypeptide(L)'
;VMKTFGMEAYFSLCEVAASHEEDKAEAILRTIVHGLSDKLGFTLLNDLRDPGVYRTFVMARNVGKEIHFHKEFLRFEELEGGILYAQIGPKNNIITFLMPHFADRLPLENFVIHDVKRNIFALHEAKKDWYLVYNPMGLDRIKYTVSDKEKQYSELFAAFFHTIAIKERENPTLQLNMLPLRYREYMTEFRQNVKTF
;
A
#
# COMPACT_ATOMS: atom_id res chain seq x y z
N VAL A 1 12.03 -17.78 -13.25
CA VAL A 1 11.63 -16.46 -13.74
C VAL A 1 12.81 -15.49 -13.68
N MET A 2 13.34 -15.18 -12.50
CA MET A 2 14.40 -14.18 -12.30
C MET A 2 15.66 -14.44 -13.16
N LYS A 3 16.15 -15.69 -13.21
CA LYS A 3 17.32 -16.07 -14.02
C LYS A 3 17.04 -16.02 -15.54
N THR A 4 15.82 -16.24 -15.95
CA THR A 4 15.42 -16.33 -17.37
C THR A 4 14.98 -15.00 -17.95
N PHE A 5 14.15 -14.25 -17.20
CA PHE A 5 13.48 -13.04 -17.67
C PHE A 5 13.96 -11.77 -16.97
N GLY A 6 14.84 -11.87 -15.97
CA GLY A 6 15.37 -10.74 -15.21
C GLY A 6 14.55 -10.35 -13.98
N MET A 7 15.09 -9.38 -13.25
CA MET A 7 14.52 -8.88 -12.00
C MET A 7 13.22 -8.09 -12.24
N GLU A 8 13.18 -7.29 -13.30
CA GLU A 8 12.02 -6.48 -13.65
C GLU A 8 10.78 -7.36 -13.91
N ALA A 9 10.93 -8.40 -14.74
CA ALA A 9 9.86 -9.36 -14.99
C ALA A 9 9.45 -10.10 -13.72
N TYR A 10 10.40 -10.46 -12.87
CA TYR A 10 10.10 -11.08 -11.58
C TYR A 10 9.25 -10.18 -10.69
N PHE A 11 9.63 -8.92 -10.49
CA PHE A 11 8.87 -7.99 -9.67
C PHE A 11 7.49 -7.69 -10.26
N SER A 12 7.38 -7.48 -11.57
CA SER A 12 6.08 -7.29 -12.23
C SER A 12 5.15 -8.49 -12.01
N LEU A 13 5.66 -9.72 -12.11
CA LEU A 13 4.86 -10.92 -11.84
C LEU A 13 4.48 -11.06 -10.36
N CYS A 14 5.34 -10.62 -9.43
CA CYS A 14 4.99 -10.55 -8.01
C CYS A 14 3.86 -9.54 -7.75
N GLU A 15 3.90 -8.37 -8.40
CA GLU A 15 2.82 -7.39 -8.34
C GLU A 15 1.52 -7.97 -8.89
N VAL A 16 1.56 -8.66 -10.04
CA VAL A 16 0.37 -9.33 -10.60
C VAL A 16 -0.16 -10.40 -9.65
N ALA A 17 0.70 -11.19 -9.01
CA ALA A 17 0.28 -12.18 -8.02
C ALA A 17 -0.45 -11.55 -6.82
N ALA A 18 -0.06 -10.32 -6.44
CA ALA A 18 -0.72 -9.55 -5.40
C ALA A 18 -2.04 -8.90 -5.84
N SER A 19 -2.34 -8.87 -7.14
CA SER A 19 -3.57 -8.30 -7.69
C SER A 19 -4.83 -8.97 -7.13
N HIS A 20 -5.90 -8.21 -7.01
CA HIS A 20 -7.24 -8.72 -6.67
C HIS A 20 -7.99 -9.30 -7.86
N GLU A 21 -7.47 -9.13 -9.06
CA GLU A 21 -8.09 -9.62 -10.31
C GLU A 21 -8.12 -11.16 -10.35
N GLU A 22 -9.23 -11.73 -10.79
CA GLU A 22 -9.43 -13.19 -10.78
C GLU A 22 -8.55 -13.91 -11.80
N ASP A 23 -8.29 -13.27 -12.94
CA ASP A 23 -7.52 -13.83 -14.05
C ASP A 23 -5.98 -13.66 -13.89
N LYS A 24 -5.50 -13.22 -12.73
CA LYS A 24 -4.08 -12.98 -12.48
C LYS A 24 -3.19 -14.22 -12.70
N ALA A 25 -3.66 -15.39 -12.29
CA ALA A 25 -2.92 -16.64 -12.47
C ALA A 25 -2.76 -16.99 -13.95
N GLU A 26 -3.83 -16.80 -14.73
CA GLU A 26 -3.81 -17.02 -16.17
C GLU A 26 -2.90 -16.03 -16.88
N ALA A 27 -2.94 -14.73 -16.50
CA ALA A 27 -2.07 -13.71 -17.06
C ALA A 27 -0.58 -14.05 -16.81
N ILE A 28 -0.23 -14.43 -15.58
CA ILE A 28 1.13 -14.87 -15.23
C ILE A 28 1.56 -16.07 -16.06
N LEU A 29 0.71 -17.11 -16.15
CA LEU A 29 1.02 -18.33 -16.88
C LEU A 29 1.24 -18.03 -18.37
N ARG A 30 0.33 -17.31 -19.01
CA ARG A 30 0.44 -16.94 -20.43
C ARG A 30 1.71 -16.16 -20.71
N THR A 31 2.02 -15.17 -19.88
CA THR A 31 3.26 -14.38 -20.00
C THR A 31 4.51 -15.24 -19.92
N ILE A 32 4.58 -16.17 -18.94
CA ILE A 32 5.74 -17.06 -18.80
C ILE A 32 5.83 -18.03 -19.99
N VAL A 33 4.73 -18.62 -20.44
CA VAL A 33 4.70 -19.55 -21.57
C VAL A 33 5.15 -18.84 -22.83
N HIS A 34 4.61 -17.65 -23.14
CA HIS A 34 5.02 -16.83 -24.28
C HIS A 34 6.53 -16.53 -24.24
N GLY A 35 7.04 -16.06 -23.09
CA GLY A 35 8.46 -15.77 -22.93
C GLY A 35 9.40 -16.96 -23.13
N LEU A 36 8.95 -18.17 -22.75
CA LEU A 36 9.72 -19.40 -22.96
C LEU A 36 9.65 -19.89 -24.43
N SER A 37 8.46 -19.83 -25.04
CA SER A 37 8.23 -20.29 -26.40
C SER A 37 9.02 -19.45 -27.40
N ASP A 38 9.00 -18.12 -27.25
CA ASP A 38 9.63 -17.19 -28.16
C ASP A 38 11.05 -16.81 -27.74
N LYS A 39 11.54 -17.40 -26.63
CA LYS A 39 12.91 -17.18 -26.10
C LYS A 39 13.23 -15.70 -25.86
N LEU A 40 12.24 -14.93 -25.39
CA LEU A 40 12.34 -13.47 -25.29
C LEU A 40 13.32 -12.99 -24.19
N GLY A 41 13.64 -13.83 -23.20
CA GLY A 41 14.58 -13.47 -22.13
C GLY A 41 14.18 -12.16 -21.44
N PHE A 42 15.13 -11.25 -21.30
CA PHE A 42 14.93 -9.96 -20.59
C PHE A 42 14.00 -8.98 -21.32
N THR A 43 13.63 -9.24 -22.58
CA THR A 43 12.73 -8.37 -23.36
C THR A 43 11.26 -8.76 -23.25
N LEU A 44 10.93 -9.80 -22.43
CA LEU A 44 9.58 -10.34 -22.29
C LEU A 44 8.52 -9.25 -22.09
N LEU A 45 8.73 -8.34 -21.14
CA LEU A 45 7.76 -7.29 -20.80
C LEU A 45 7.60 -6.21 -21.87
N ASN A 46 8.47 -6.18 -22.88
CA ASN A 46 8.40 -5.20 -23.97
C ASN A 46 7.45 -5.65 -25.09
N ASP A 47 7.08 -6.93 -25.12
CA ASP A 47 6.17 -7.46 -26.16
C ASP A 47 4.70 -7.29 -25.78
N LEU A 48 4.28 -6.04 -25.68
CA LEU A 48 2.90 -5.66 -25.35
C LEU A 48 1.87 -6.03 -26.45
N ARG A 49 2.29 -6.59 -27.57
CA ARG A 49 1.38 -7.12 -28.61
C ARG A 49 0.79 -8.45 -28.19
N ASP A 50 1.49 -9.21 -27.35
CA ASP A 50 0.93 -10.43 -26.77
C ASP A 50 -0.13 -10.08 -25.70
N PRO A 51 -1.36 -10.64 -25.78
CA PRO A 51 -2.43 -10.32 -24.85
C PRO A 51 -2.13 -10.68 -23.38
N GLY A 52 -1.35 -11.75 -23.14
CA GLY A 52 -0.94 -12.16 -21.79
C GLY A 52 0.04 -11.17 -21.18
N VAL A 53 1.05 -10.76 -21.95
CA VAL A 53 2.02 -9.76 -21.51
C VAL A 53 1.34 -8.40 -21.28
N TYR A 54 0.46 -7.99 -22.19
CA TYR A 54 -0.29 -6.73 -22.02
C TYR A 54 -1.18 -6.76 -20.77
N ARG A 55 -1.87 -7.89 -20.52
CA ARG A 55 -2.70 -8.03 -19.31
C ARG A 55 -1.85 -7.98 -18.04
N THR A 56 -0.71 -8.66 -18.02
CA THR A 56 0.29 -8.61 -16.94
C THR A 56 0.77 -7.17 -16.71
N PHE A 57 1.12 -6.45 -17.75
CA PHE A 57 1.54 -5.04 -17.67
C PHE A 57 0.47 -4.15 -17.03
N VAL A 58 -0.80 -4.28 -17.46
CA VAL A 58 -1.91 -3.48 -16.91
C VAL A 58 -2.12 -3.78 -15.43
N MET A 59 -2.12 -5.06 -15.04
CA MET A 59 -2.27 -5.47 -13.64
C MET A 59 -1.11 -4.96 -12.77
N ALA A 60 0.14 -5.19 -13.18
CA ALA A 60 1.32 -4.74 -12.45
C ALA A 60 1.29 -3.22 -12.25
N ARG A 61 0.98 -2.46 -13.31
CA ARG A 61 0.85 -1.00 -13.24
C ARG A 61 -0.23 -0.55 -12.23
N ASN A 62 -1.37 -1.24 -12.18
CA ASN A 62 -2.45 -0.92 -11.24
C ASN A 62 -2.04 -1.20 -9.79
N VAL A 63 -1.37 -2.33 -9.54
CA VAL A 63 -0.83 -2.68 -8.22
C VAL A 63 0.26 -1.72 -7.80
N GLY A 64 1.23 -1.45 -8.68
CA GLY A 64 2.31 -0.49 -8.44
C GLY A 64 1.80 0.91 -8.13
N LYS A 65 0.75 1.37 -8.83
CA LYS A 65 0.08 2.65 -8.52
C LYS A 65 -0.55 2.65 -7.12
N GLU A 66 -1.18 1.56 -6.71
CA GLU A 66 -1.75 1.46 -5.35
C GLU A 66 -0.66 1.42 -4.27
N ILE A 67 0.46 0.72 -4.51
CA ILE A 67 1.64 0.71 -3.63
C ILE A 67 2.18 2.14 -3.46
N HIS A 68 2.34 2.86 -4.57
CA HIS A 68 2.84 4.24 -4.57
C HIS A 68 1.95 5.15 -3.72
N PHE A 69 0.63 5.13 -3.93
CA PHE A 69 -0.30 5.92 -3.12
C PHE A 69 -0.23 5.59 -1.62
N HIS A 70 -0.12 4.31 -1.24
CA HIS A 70 0.00 3.98 0.17
C HIS A 70 1.34 4.44 0.77
N LYS A 71 2.44 4.44 0.00
CA LYS A 71 3.71 5.01 0.46
C LYS A 71 3.63 6.52 0.71
N GLU A 72 2.84 7.25 -0.06
CA GLU A 72 2.66 8.70 0.06
C GLU A 72 1.66 9.09 1.17
N PHE A 73 0.58 8.33 1.28
CA PHE A 73 -0.59 8.74 2.07
C PHE A 73 -0.82 7.94 3.35
N LEU A 74 -0.04 6.89 3.61
CA LEU A 74 -0.13 6.16 4.88
C LEU A 74 0.22 7.09 6.05
N ARG A 75 -0.60 7.06 7.10
CA ARG A 75 -0.41 7.83 8.33
C ARG A 75 -0.26 6.88 9.50
N PHE A 76 0.80 7.08 10.27
CA PHE A 76 1.00 6.42 11.55
C PHE A 76 0.43 7.29 12.67
N GLU A 77 -0.18 6.64 13.65
CA GLU A 77 -0.62 7.23 14.92
C GLU A 77 0.16 6.56 16.04
N GLU A 78 0.67 7.35 16.99
CA GLU A 78 1.36 6.80 18.15
C GLU A 78 0.34 6.29 19.17
N LEU A 79 0.44 5.01 19.49
CA LEU A 79 -0.35 4.37 20.53
C LEU A 79 0.31 4.55 21.91
N GLU A 80 -0.48 4.33 22.97
CA GLU A 80 0.08 4.19 24.33
C GLU A 80 1.16 3.09 24.31
N GLY A 81 2.34 3.43 24.85
CA GLY A 81 3.51 2.54 24.81
C GLY A 81 4.48 2.82 23.67
N GLY A 82 4.25 3.88 22.84
CA GLY A 82 5.21 4.36 21.84
C GLY A 82 5.29 3.49 20.58
N ILE A 83 4.25 2.73 20.27
CA ILE A 83 4.15 1.95 19.04
C ILE A 83 3.44 2.78 17.98
N LEU A 84 4.03 2.91 16.79
CA LEU A 84 3.39 3.54 15.65
C LEU A 84 2.44 2.55 14.95
N TYR A 85 1.20 2.94 14.77
CA TYR A 85 0.16 2.10 14.18
C TYR A 85 -0.46 2.76 12.96
N ALA A 86 -0.59 2.02 11.87
CA ALA A 86 -1.25 2.49 10.67
C ALA A 86 -2.25 1.47 10.15
N GLN A 87 -3.38 1.95 9.65
CA GLN A 87 -4.39 1.12 8.98
C GLN A 87 -4.39 1.38 7.48
N ILE A 88 -4.59 0.33 6.71
CA ILE A 88 -4.78 0.39 5.27
C ILE A 88 -5.93 -0.51 4.84
N GLY A 89 -6.62 -0.13 3.76
CA GLY A 89 -7.68 -0.95 3.15
C GLY A 89 -7.48 -1.13 1.64
N PRO A 90 -6.35 -1.67 1.18
CA PRO A 90 -6.05 -1.77 -0.23
C PRO A 90 -6.94 -2.78 -0.95
N LYS A 91 -7.11 -2.60 -2.27
CA LYS A 91 -7.74 -3.63 -3.12
C LYS A 91 -6.81 -4.83 -3.29
N ASN A 92 -5.55 -4.57 -3.59
CA ASN A 92 -4.53 -5.57 -3.82
C ASN A 92 -3.81 -5.96 -2.53
N ASN A 93 -3.19 -7.12 -2.48
CA ASN A 93 -2.41 -7.58 -1.32
C ASN A 93 -1.00 -6.96 -1.34
N ILE A 94 -0.90 -5.70 -0.95
CA ILE A 94 0.34 -4.90 -1.13
C ILE A 94 1.19 -4.76 0.13
N ILE A 95 0.78 -5.32 1.26
CA ILE A 95 1.44 -5.08 2.55
C ILE A 95 2.95 -5.43 2.52
N THR A 96 3.31 -6.53 1.84
CA THR A 96 4.71 -6.96 1.68
C THR A 96 5.57 -6.00 0.84
N PHE A 97 4.94 -5.23 -0.06
CA PHE A 97 5.61 -4.21 -0.88
C PHE A 97 5.77 -2.87 -0.15
N LEU A 98 4.97 -2.64 0.89
CA LEU A 98 5.06 -1.44 1.72
C LEU A 98 6.14 -1.57 2.79
N MET A 99 6.27 -2.75 3.41
CA MET A 99 7.12 -2.97 4.57
C MET A 99 8.59 -2.61 4.36
N PRO A 100 9.25 -2.99 3.23
CA PRO A 100 10.64 -2.59 3.01
C PRO A 100 10.85 -1.08 3.03
N HIS A 101 9.91 -0.31 2.44
CA HIS A 101 9.97 1.14 2.41
C HIS A 101 9.89 1.76 3.80
N PHE A 102 8.94 1.30 4.64
CA PHE A 102 8.75 1.87 5.97
C PHE A 102 9.80 1.36 6.96
N ALA A 103 10.27 0.12 6.85
CA ALA A 103 11.36 -0.40 7.67
C ALA A 103 12.69 0.36 7.42
N ASP A 104 12.97 0.70 6.17
CA ASP A 104 14.13 1.54 5.81
C ASP A 104 13.98 2.99 6.31
N ARG A 105 12.76 3.55 6.25
CA ARG A 105 12.49 4.92 6.69
C ARG A 105 12.44 5.09 8.21
N LEU A 106 11.98 4.06 8.94
CA LEU A 106 11.74 4.05 10.38
C LEU A 106 12.50 2.92 11.09
N PRO A 107 13.82 2.78 10.89
CA PRO A 107 14.57 1.61 11.34
C PRO A 107 14.70 1.52 12.88
N LEU A 108 14.45 2.62 13.59
CA LEU A 108 14.56 2.72 15.05
C LEU A 108 13.21 2.69 15.76
N GLU A 109 12.11 2.59 15.00
CA GLU A 109 10.78 2.66 15.55
C GLU A 109 10.11 1.27 15.57
N ASN A 110 9.30 1.03 16.59
CA ASN A 110 8.38 -0.09 16.60
C ASN A 110 7.10 0.32 15.89
N PHE A 111 6.75 -0.36 14.81
CA PHE A 111 5.53 0.00 14.10
C PHE A 111 4.74 -1.21 13.59
N VAL A 112 3.47 -0.98 13.37
CA VAL A 112 2.51 -1.96 12.83
C VAL A 112 1.74 -1.35 11.69
N ILE A 113 1.67 -2.07 10.56
CA ILE A 113 0.73 -1.75 9.48
C ILE A 113 -0.33 -2.85 9.43
N HIS A 114 -1.59 -2.47 9.51
CA HIS A 114 -2.74 -3.38 9.51
C HIS A 114 -3.54 -3.27 8.21
N ASP A 115 -3.52 -4.33 7.39
CA ASP A 115 -4.47 -4.49 6.28
C ASP A 115 -5.80 -4.98 6.84
N VAL A 116 -6.73 -4.05 7.02
CA VAL A 116 -8.03 -4.33 7.65
C VAL A 116 -8.93 -5.24 6.81
N LYS A 117 -8.73 -5.28 5.48
CA LYS A 117 -9.54 -6.13 4.59
C LYS A 117 -9.16 -7.60 4.65
N ARG A 118 -7.87 -7.89 4.89
CA ARG A 118 -7.33 -9.25 4.95
C ARG A 118 -7.02 -9.71 6.36
N ASN A 119 -7.17 -8.81 7.33
CA ASN A 119 -6.77 -9.01 8.71
C ASN A 119 -5.31 -9.50 8.82
N ILE A 120 -4.42 -8.81 8.11
CA ILE A 120 -2.99 -9.07 8.11
C ILE A 120 -2.29 -7.93 8.81
N PHE A 121 -1.44 -8.27 9.78
CA PHE A 121 -0.61 -7.32 10.50
C PHE A 121 0.84 -7.50 10.06
N ALA A 122 1.48 -6.43 9.64
CA ALA A 122 2.91 -6.39 9.40
C ALA A 122 3.58 -5.63 10.55
N LEU A 123 4.47 -6.30 11.25
CA LEU A 123 5.12 -5.78 12.44
C LEU A 123 6.60 -5.54 12.16
N HIS A 124 7.11 -4.42 12.65
CA HIS A 124 8.51 -4.08 12.66
C HIS A 124 8.92 -3.72 14.09
N GLU A 125 9.92 -4.43 14.59
CA GLU A 125 10.59 -4.06 15.84
C GLU A 125 11.85 -3.26 15.50
N ALA A 126 12.14 -2.24 16.32
CA ALA A 126 13.31 -1.39 16.15
C ALA A 126 14.58 -2.22 15.93
N LYS A 127 15.31 -1.94 14.86
CA LYS A 127 16.58 -2.61 14.47
C LYS A 127 16.47 -4.09 14.13
N LYS A 128 15.24 -4.61 13.88
CA LYS A 128 15.02 -5.99 13.47
C LYS A 128 14.31 -6.07 12.12
N ASP A 129 14.32 -7.24 11.52
CA ASP A 129 13.52 -7.51 10.33
C ASP A 129 12.03 -7.53 10.66
N TRP A 130 11.22 -7.08 9.69
CA TRP A 130 9.77 -7.12 9.81
C TRP A 130 9.21 -8.52 9.52
N TYR A 131 8.03 -8.81 10.05
CA TYR A 131 7.32 -10.07 9.82
C TYR A 131 5.80 -9.87 9.73
N LEU A 132 5.09 -10.87 9.22
CA LEU A 132 3.64 -10.86 9.05
C LEU A 132 2.97 -11.77 10.09
N VAL A 133 1.82 -11.31 10.59
CA VAL A 133 0.90 -12.10 11.42
C VAL A 133 -0.46 -12.13 10.72
N TYR A 134 -0.94 -13.33 10.47
CA TYR A 134 -2.21 -13.55 9.77
C TYR A 134 -3.32 -13.88 10.76
N ASN A 135 -4.46 -13.21 10.64
CA ASN A 135 -5.67 -13.46 11.44
C ASN A 135 -5.37 -13.67 12.93
N PRO A 136 -4.64 -12.79 13.60
CA PRO A 136 -4.28 -12.99 14.99
C PRO A 136 -5.55 -12.99 15.86
N MET A 137 -5.82 -14.12 16.53
CA MET A 137 -6.97 -14.21 17.43
C MET A 137 -6.89 -13.16 18.53
N GLY A 138 -7.91 -12.31 18.61
CA GLY A 138 -8.07 -11.33 19.67
C GLY A 138 -7.40 -9.97 19.47
N LEU A 139 -6.54 -9.78 18.47
CA LEU A 139 -5.97 -8.46 18.17
C LEU A 139 -7.01 -7.50 17.55
N ASP A 140 -7.97 -8.02 16.82
CA ASP A 140 -9.14 -7.28 16.33
C ASP A 140 -10.02 -6.70 17.45
N ARG A 141 -9.94 -7.25 18.67
CA ARG A 141 -10.66 -6.80 19.86
C ARG A 141 -9.86 -5.84 20.74
N ILE A 142 -8.58 -5.67 20.49
CA ILE A 142 -7.77 -4.72 21.25
C ILE A 142 -8.20 -3.32 20.83
N LYS A 143 -8.79 -2.57 21.76
CA LYS A 143 -9.00 -1.14 21.61
C LYS A 143 -7.63 -0.47 21.67
N TYR A 144 -7.12 -0.09 20.52
CA TYR A 144 -5.89 0.70 20.46
C TYR A 144 -6.17 2.08 21.02
N THR A 145 -5.49 2.43 22.11
CA THR A 145 -5.59 3.76 22.71
C THR A 145 -4.49 4.62 22.11
N VAL A 146 -4.91 5.65 21.41
CA VAL A 146 -4.00 6.66 20.84
C VAL A 146 -3.43 7.49 22.00
N SER A 147 -2.13 7.77 22.00
CA SER A 147 -1.48 8.55 23.04
C SER A 147 -2.06 9.96 23.12
N ASP A 148 -2.05 10.58 24.30
CA ASP A 148 -2.57 11.95 24.46
C ASP A 148 -1.71 12.96 23.67
N LYS A 149 -0.43 12.68 23.52
CA LYS A 149 0.49 13.45 22.70
C LYS A 149 0.07 13.38 21.21
N GLU A 150 -0.25 12.19 20.70
CA GLU A 150 -0.71 12.02 19.32
C GLU A 150 -2.03 12.75 19.08
N LYS A 151 -2.98 12.72 20.02
CA LYS A 151 -4.23 13.48 19.89
C LYS A 151 -3.97 14.98 19.67
N GLN A 152 -3.05 15.56 20.46
CA GLN A 152 -2.68 16.97 20.32
C GLN A 152 -2.02 17.26 18.97
N TYR A 153 -1.12 16.38 18.50
CA TYR A 153 -0.47 16.53 17.19
C TYR A 153 -1.47 16.38 16.03
N SER A 154 -2.37 15.42 16.12
CA SER A 154 -3.41 15.23 15.11
C SER A 154 -4.36 16.42 15.00
N GLU A 155 -4.76 17.01 16.12
CA GLU A 155 -5.58 18.23 16.15
C GLU A 155 -4.81 19.42 15.56
N LEU A 156 -3.54 19.59 15.93
CA LEU A 156 -2.68 20.65 15.41
C LEU A 156 -2.46 20.49 13.91
N PHE A 157 -2.22 19.26 13.43
CA PHE A 157 -2.03 18.98 12.03
C PHE A 157 -3.30 19.23 11.20
N ALA A 158 -4.47 18.83 11.70
CA ALA A 158 -5.73 19.13 11.05
C ALA A 158 -6.00 20.64 10.98
N ALA A 159 -5.76 21.38 12.07
CA ALA A 159 -5.87 22.83 12.09
C ALA A 159 -4.91 23.50 11.09
N PHE A 160 -3.65 23.08 11.06
CA PHE A 160 -2.66 23.56 10.10
C PHE A 160 -3.10 23.32 8.66
N PHE A 161 -3.53 22.09 8.33
CA PHE A 161 -4.00 21.73 7.00
C PHE A 161 -5.12 22.65 6.50
N HIS A 162 -6.09 22.94 7.36
CA HIS A 162 -7.20 23.85 7.03
C HIS A 162 -6.76 25.32 6.94
N THR A 163 -5.78 25.74 7.75
CA THR A 163 -5.33 27.14 7.79
C THR A 163 -4.50 27.52 6.58
N ILE A 164 -3.67 26.58 6.05
CA ILE A 164 -2.85 26.85 4.86
C ILE A 164 -3.60 26.70 3.54
N ALA A 165 -4.83 26.18 3.58
CA ALA A 165 -5.66 26.02 2.38
C ALA A 165 -6.00 27.40 1.79
N ILE A 166 -5.61 27.62 0.54
CA ILE A 166 -5.92 28.84 -0.21
C ILE A 166 -7.21 28.57 -0.99
N LYS A 167 -8.33 29.15 -0.58
CA LYS A 167 -9.67 28.93 -1.16
C LYS A 167 -9.71 29.15 -2.67
N GLU A 168 -9.01 30.17 -3.17
CA GLU A 168 -8.94 30.51 -4.60
C GLU A 168 -8.21 29.42 -5.43
N ARG A 169 -7.46 28.54 -4.78
CA ARG A 169 -6.75 27.41 -5.41
C ARG A 169 -7.44 26.07 -5.21
N GLU A 170 -8.57 26.04 -4.53
CA GLU A 170 -9.33 24.82 -4.34
C GLU A 170 -9.78 24.24 -5.68
N ASN A 171 -9.39 23.02 -5.96
CA ASN A 171 -9.81 22.26 -7.12
C ASN A 171 -10.23 20.86 -6.69
N PRO A 172 -11.51 20.65 -6.33
CA PRO A 172 -12.01 19.36 -5.84
C PRO A 172 -11.80 18.21 -6.83
N THR A 173 -11.92 18.47 -8.13
CA THR A 173 -11.71 17.46 -9.17
C THR A 173 -10.24 17.00 -9.19
N LEU A 174 -9.31 17.95 -9.15
CA LEU A 174 -7.89 17.63 -9.09
C LEU A 174 -7.53 16.89 -7.80
N GLN A 175 -8.07 17.33 -6.66
CA GLN A 175 -7.87 16.66 -5.38
C GLN A 175 -8.35 15.19 -5.39
N LEU A 176 -9.53 14.93 -6.00
CA LEU A 176 -10.06 13.56 -6.14
C LEU A 176 -9.20 12.68 -7.06
N ASN A 177 -8.63 13.27 -8.12
CA ASN A 177 -7.73 12.57 -9.03
C ASN A 177 -6.39 12.23 -8.38
N MET A 178 -5.84 13.15 -7.59
CA MET A 178 -4.55 12.97 -6.90
C MET A 178 -4.69 12.14 -5.62
N LEU A 179 -5.79 12.28 -4.88
CA LEU A 179 -6.07 11.56 -3.65
C LEU A 179 -7.51 11.03 -3.65
N PRO A 180 -7.75 9.83 -4.21
CA PRO A 180 -9.06 9.20 -4.23
C PRO A 180 -9.65 8.98 -2.83
N LEU A 181 -10.98 9.09 -2.69
CA LEU A 181 -11.70 9.03 -1.40
C LEU A 181 -11.34 7.80 -0.55
N ARG A 182 -11.10 6.66 -1.19
CA ARG A 182 -10.77 5.40 -0.50
C ARG A 182 -9.50 5.44 0.37
N TYR A 183 -8.59 6.39 0.12
CA TYR A 183 -7.39 6.58 0.94
C TYR A 183 -7.65 7.49 2.13
N ARG A 184 -8.60 8.44 1.99
CA ARG A 184 -8.91 9.46 3.00
C ARG A 184 -9.46 8.87 4.30
N GLU A 185 -10.12 7.72 4.24
CA GLU A 185 -10.67 7.02 5.40
C GLU A 185 -9.61 6.72 6.47
N TYR A 186 -8.36 6.47 6.03
CA TYR A 186 -7.23 6.13 6.91
C TYR A 186 -6.29 7.31 7.19
N MET A 187 -6.66 8.53 6.78
CA MET A 187 -5.85 9.72 6.94
C MET A 187 -6.41 10.61 8.06
N THR A 188 -5.54 11.02 8.98
CA THR A 188 -5.90 11.79 10.17
C THR A 188 -6.61 13.10 9.83
N GLU A 189 -6.13 13.82 8.80
CA GLU A 189 -6.65 15.11 8.35
C GLU A 189 -8.08 15.05 7.80
N PHE A 190 -8.59 13.86 7.44
CA PHE A 190 -9.94 13.69 6.90
C PHE A 190 -10.91 12.98 7.86
N ARG A 191 -10.43 12.36 8.95
CA ARG A 191 -11.28 11.64 9.92
C ARG A 191 -12.27 12.54 10.66
N GLN A 192 -11.94 13.81 10.86
CA GLN A 192 -12.82 14.77 11.56
C GLN A 192 -14.06 15.15 10.75
N ASN A 193 -14.02 15.03 9.41
CA ASN A 193 -15.14 15.36 8.53
C ASN A 193 -16.16 14.21 8.36
N VAL A 194 -15.87 13.00 8.83
CA VAL A 194 -16.78 11.84 8.73
C VAL A 194 -17.85 11.84 9.84
N LYS A 195 -17.73 12.70 10.87
CA LYS A 195 -18.71 12.78 11.97
C LYS A 195 -19.85 13.77 11.75
N THR A 196 -19.95 14.35 10.54
CA THR A 196 -21.00 15.34 10.24
C THR A 196 -21.72 15.04 8.92
N PHE A 197 -22.31 13.83 8.81
CA PHE A 197 -23.42 13.55 7.87
C PHE A 197 -24.36 12.52 8.51
#